data_ca59e6b8a3e45a464137f54e0b66a4f1
#
_entry.id   ca59e6b8a3e45a464137f54e0b66a4f1
#
_cell.length_a   1.000
_cell.length_b   1.000
_cell.length_c   1.000
_cell.angle_alpha   90.00
_cell.angle_beta   90.00
_cell.angle_gamma   90.00
#
_symmetry.space_group_name_H-M   'P 1'
#
loop_
_entity.id
_entity.type
_entity.pdbx_description
1 polymer ?
#
loop_
_entity_poly.entity_id
_entity_poly.type
_entity_poly.pdbx_seq_one_letter_code
_entity_poly.pdbx_strand_id
1 'polypeptide(L)'
;MRFFFIFMENKLYFSFPLSNKCLALTTTTSLGNMAYQVDEGKDVKEHRLTLAKELSIDLNRFVFVHQHHSDEISKVTLKDLGKGKDSFIDGVDVDALYTFEKNVPLCIFHADCVPIFFIDETKDLVGIIHAGYKGTLIHVAYKSIKKVVEDEGVKIDNLKFFIGPYRMPQSFKIDENSKKEIIEAGYEDAIKGDEFDNGLANVIDLKRLGIKNDQISFANLDTFSDERLYSAYQKTPVGRLMSLIVLK
;
A
#
# COMPACT_ATOMS: atom_id res chain seq x y z
N MET A 1 18.75 -5.18 13.63
CA MET A 1 17.97 -4.78 14.81
C MET A 1 16.58 -4.41 14.29
N ARG A 2 15.57 -5.29 14.49
CA ARG A 2 14.19 -4.99 14.06
C ARG A 2 13.58 -4.09 15.13
N PHE A 3 13.30 -2.83 14.82
CA PHE A 3 12.55 -1.96 15.69
C PHE A 3 11.09 -2.44 15.70
N PHE A 4 10.61 -2.89 16.85
CA PHE A 4 9.19 -3.11 17.08
C PHE A 4 8.54 -1.74 17.25
N PHE A 5 7.93 -1.23 16.19
CA PHE A 5 7.06 -0.07 16.33
C PHE A 5 5.71 -0.52 16.87
N ILE A 6 5.29 0.11 17.96
CA ILE A 6 3.94 -0.06 18.51
C ILE A 6 2.99 0.69 17.55
N PHE A 7 2.29 -0.05 16.69
CA PHE A 7 1.16 0.53 15.95
C PHE A 7 -0.06 0.58 16.87
N MET A 8 -0.87 1.64 16.72
CA MET A 8 -2.14 1.69 17.41
C MET A 8 -3.15 0.82 16.66
N GLU A 9 -3.68 -0.18 17.37
CA GLU A 9 -4.73 -1.06 16.89
C GLU A 9 -6.09 -0.52 17.38
N ASN A 10 -6.99 -0.33 16.42
CA ASN A 10 -8.40 -0.21 16.72
C ASN A 10 -9.12 -1.39 16.01
N LYS A 11 -10.36 -1.70 16.39
CA LYS A 11 -11.08 -2.83 15.81
C LYS A 11 -11.22 -2.72 14.28
N LEU A 12 -11.25 -1.51 13.72
CA LEU A 12 -11.53 -1.24 12.32
C LEU A 12 -10.28 -1.12 11.46
N TYR A 13 -9.13 -0.76 12.04
CA TYR A 13 -7.87 -0.57 11.32
C TYR A 13 -6.63 -0.65 12.20
N PHE A 14 -5.49 -0.89 11.57
CA PHE A 14 -4.15 -0.68 12.13
C PHE A 14 -3.62 0.66 11.65
N SER A 15 -3.15 1.53 12.53
CA SER A 15 -2.47 2.77 12.15
C SER A 15 -0.97 2.68 12.41
N PHE A 16 -0.17 3.28 11.53
CA PHE A 16 1.28 3.10 11.50
C PHE A 16 2.02 4.39 11.85
N PRO A 17 3.09 4.31 12.66
CA PRO A 17 3.85 5.47 13.13
C PRO A 17 4.87 5.96 12.08
N LEU A 18 4.39 6.35 10.90
CA LEU A 18 5.24 6.87 9.83
C LEU A 18 5.67 8.32 10.12
N SER A 19 4.72 9.17 10.52
CA SER A 19 4.95 10.58 10.86
C SER A 19 3.78 11.18 11.64
N ASN A 20 4.04 12.21 12.45
CA ASN A 20 2.98 13.00 13.07
C ASN A 20 2.21 13.89 12.08
N LYS A 21 2.79 14.16 10.91
CA LYS A 21 2.17 14.97 9.84
C LYS A 21 1.16 14.20 8.99
N CYS A 22 1.12 12.88 9.08
CA CYS A 22 0.18 12.06 8.33
C CYS A 22 -0.51 11.02 9.21
N LEU A 23 -1.57 10.41 8.67
CA LEU A 23 -2.13 9.16 9.15
C LEU A 23 -1.96 8.14 8.05
N ALA A 24 -1.25 7.04 8.32
CA ALA A 24 -1.14 5.87 7.47
C ALA A 24 -1.84 4.70 8.17
N LEU A 25 -2.72 3.99 7.45
CA LEU A 25 -3.47 2.88 8.04
C LEU A 25 -3.82 1.78 7.03
N THR A 26 -4.14 0.60 7.56
CA THR A 26 -4.77 -0.51 6.81
C THR A 26 -6.01 -0.98 7.56
N THR A 27 -7.14 -1.12 6.86
CA THR A 27 -8.40 -1.61 7.44
C THR A 27 -8.31 -3.08 7.84
N THR A 28 -9.24 -3.53 8.70
CA THR A 28 -9.36 -4.92 9.13
C THR A 28 -10.60 -5.60 8.52
N THR A 29 -10.69 -6.92 8.65
CA THR A 29 -11.89 -7.70 8.29
C THR A 29 -13.14 -7.27 9.06
N SER A 30 -12.98 -6.68 10.27
CA SER A 30 -14.10 -6.15 11.06
C SER A 30 -14.80 -4.96 10.42
N LEU A 31 -14.13 -4.22 9.52
CA LEU A 31 -14.76 -3.15 8.74
C LEU A 31 -15.47 -3.67 7.50
N GLY A 32 -15.14 -4.89 7.05
CA GLY A 32 -15.69 -5.50 5.84
C GLY A 32 -14.89 -5.25 4.57
N ASN A 33 -15.39 -5.76 3.45
CA ASN A 33 -14.77 -5.60 2.13
C ASN A 33 -14.77 -4.12 1.69
N MET A 34 -13.63 -3.62 1.23
CA MET A 34 -13.45 -2.22 0.82
C MET A 34 -13.44 -2.02 -0.70
N ALA A 35 -13.54 -3.09 -1.50
CA ALA A 35 -13.32 -3.02 -2.95
C ALA A 35 -14.51 -3.56 -3.76
N TYR A 36 -15.00 -2.74 -4.71
CA TYR A 36 -16.17 -3.07 -5.55
C TYR A 36 -15.97 -4.26 -6.51
N GLN A 37 -14.74 -4.60 -6.87
CA GLN A 37 -14.41 -5.70 -7.78
C GLN A 37 -14.43 -7.09 -7.10
N VAL A 38 -14.75 -7.15 -5.82
CA VAL A 38 -14.80 -8.39 -5.04
C VAL A 38 -16.15 -8.48 -4.32
N ASP A 39 -16.68 -9.71 -4.20
CA ASP A 39 -17.94 -9.99 -3.51
C ASP A 39 -19.11 -9.13 -4.03
N GLU A 40 -19.19 -8.98 -5.38
CA GLU A 40 -20.20 -8.17 -6.08
C GLU A 40 -20.27 -6.70 -5.58
N GLY A 41 -19.27 -6.22 -4.88
CA GLY A 41 -19.22 -4.89 -4.28
C GLY A 41 -20.22 -4.67 -3.14
N LYS A 42 -20.72 -5.75 -2.56
CA LYS A 42 -21.71 -5.71 -1.49
C LYS A 42 -21.20 -4.89 -0.30
N ASP A 43 -22.07 -4.03 0.20
CA ASP A 43 -21.89 -3.17 1.39
C ASP A 43 -20.62 -2.28 1.36
N VAL A 44 -19.85 -2.26 0.26
CA VAL A 44 -18.60 -1.47 0.14
C VAL A 44 -18.82 0.00 0.43
N LYS A 45 -19.91 0.58 -0.06
CA LYS A 45 -20.24 1.98 0.21
C LYS A 45 -20.43 2.26 1.70
N GLU A 46 -21.13 1.38 2.41
CA GLU A 46 -21.39 1.51 3.85
C GLU A 46 -20.10 1.36 4.65
N HIS A 47 -19.23 0.40 4.28
CA HIS A 47 -17.92 0.22 4.91
C HIS A 47 -17.04 1.47 4.75
N ARG A 48 -16.99 2.05 3.53
CA ARG A 48 -16.25 3.28 3.25
C ARG A 48 -16.81 4.48 4.01
N LEU A 49 -18.14 4.62 4.11
CA LEU A 49 -18.78 5.66 4.90
C LEU A 49 -18.49 5.50 6.40
N THR A 50 -18.46 4.28 6.91
CA THR A 50 -18.10 3.99 8.30
C THR A 50 -16.68 4.43 8.61
N LEU A 51 -15.71 4.11 7.73
CA LEU A 51 -14.33 4.56 7.88
C LEU A 51 -14.20 6.09 7.79
N ALA A 52 -14.87 6.71 6.82
CA ALA A 52 -14.86 8.16 6.63
C ALA A 52 -15.38 8.90 7.88
N LYS A 53 -16.46 8.39 8.49
CA LYS A 53 -17.01 8.90 9.76
C LYS A 53 -16.02 8.71 10.91
N GLU A 54 -15.40 7.54 11.04
CA GLU A 54 -14.40 7.26 12.09
C GLU A 54 -13.20 8.22 11.99
N LEU A 55 -12.75 8.51 10.76
CA LEU A 55 -11.66 9.45 10.51
C LEU A 55 -12.07 10.92 10.56
N SER A 56 -13.37 11.21 10.66
CA SER A 56 -13.94 12.58 10.56
C SER A 56 -13.53 13.29 9.24
N ILE A 57 -13.45 12.54 8.14
CA ILE A 57 -13.13 13.06 6.80
C ILE A 57 -14.29 12.72 5.85
N ASP A 58 -14.79 13.70 5.09
CA ASP A 58 -15.83 13.46 4.10
C ASP A 58 -15.35 12.45 3.04
N LEU A 59 -16.13 11.40 2.77
CA LEU A 59 -15.82 10.39 1.76
C LEU A 59 -15.60 10.99 0.36
N ASN A 60 -16.21 12.13 0.05
CA ASN A 60 -15.98 12.86 -1.19
C ASN A 60 -14.54 13.42 -1.34
N ARG A 61 -13.75 13.42 -0.29
CA ARG A 61 -12.33 13.82 -0.34
C ARG A 61 -11.37 12.67 -0.61
N PHE A 62 -11.85 11.41 -0.49
CA PHE A 62 -11.02 10.23 -0.75
C PHE A 62 -10.77 10.07 -2.24
N VAL A 63 -9.57 9.62 -2.58
CA VAL A 63 -9.17 9.30 -3.95
C VAL A 63 -8.70 7.85 -3.99
N PHE A 64 -9.34 7.07 -4.85
CA PHE A 64 -9.10 5.64 -4.99
C PHE A 64 -8.46 5.33 -6.34
N VAL A 65 -7.68 4.28 -6.37
CA VAL A 65 -7.07 3.76 -7.60
C VAL A 65 -8.00 2.83 -8.37
N HIS A 66 -7.86 2.80 -9.69
CA HIS A 66 -8.23 1.69 -10.57
C HIS A 66 -6.96 0.86 -10.83
N GLN A 67 -6.48 0.13 -9.83
CA GLN A 67 -5.22 -0.59 -9.86
C GLN A 67 -5.29 -1.87 -10.70
N HIS A 68 -4.24 -2.14 -11.47
CA HIS A 68 -4.15 -3.30 -12.38
C HIS A 68 -2.74 -3.89 -12.44
N HIS A 69 -1.93 -3.66 -11.40
CA HIS A 69 -0.53 -4.10 -11.28
C HIS A 69 0.41 -3.44 -12.29
N SER A 70 0.19 -2.16 -12.57
CA SER A 70 1.07 -1.30 -13.36
C SER A 70 2.30 -0.83 -12.54
N ASP A 71 3.16 -0.05 -13.18
CA ASP A 71 4.30 0.63 -12.55
C ASP A 71 4.10 2.16 -12.53
N GLU A 72 2.86 2.61 -12.74
CA GLU A 72 2.51 4.01 -12.84
C GLU A 72 2.13 4.63 -11.51
N ILE A 73 2.54 5.89 -11.32
CA ILE A 73 2.17 6.74 -10.20
C ILE A 73 1.55 8.05 -10.70
N SER A 74 0.51 8.52 -10.04
CA SER A 74 -0.18 9.77 -10.35
C SER A 74 -0.15 10.76 -9.20
N LYS A 75 0.07 12.05 -9.53
CA LYS A 75 -0.12 13.16 -8.61
C LYS A 75 -1.61 13.44 -8.46
N VAL A 76 -2.09 13.39 -7.23
CA VAL A 76 -3.47 13.72 -6.88
C VAL A 76 -3.56 15.20 -6.49
N THR A 77 -4.59 15.87 -7.02
CA THR A 77 -4.94 17.26 -6.75
C THR A 77 -6.39 17.37 -6.30
N LEU A 78 -6.85 18.55 -5.91
CA LEU A 78 -8.25 18.78 -5.55
C LEU A 78 -9.26 18.46 -6.69
N LYS A 79 -8.81 18.35 -7.95
CA LYS A 79 -9.67 17.94 -9.09
C LYS A 79 -10.00 16.46 -9.10
N ASP A 80 -9.25 15.66 -8.34
CA ASP A 80 -9.38 14.21 -8.31
C ASP A 80 -10.26 13.73 -7.14
N LEU A 81 -10.75 14.64 -6.30
CA LEU A 81 -11.56 14.32 -5.13
C LEU A 81 -12.80 13.48 -5.53
N GLY A 82 -13.00 12.39 -4.79
CA GLY A 82 -14.12 11.47 -4.98
C GLY A 82 -13.94 10.45 -6.11
N LYS A 83 -12.84 10.47 -6.88
CA LYS A 83 -12.57 9.45 -7.90
C LYS A 83 -12.54 8.05 -7.28
N GLY A 84 -13.23 7.09 -7.90
CA GLY A 84 -13.32 5.70 -7.45
C GLY A 84 -14.21 5.49 -6.21
N LYS A 85 -14.88 6.54 -5.72
CA LYS A 85 -15.71 6.48 -4.50
C LYS A 85 -16.90 5.53 -4.63
N ASP A 86 -17.59 5.57 -5.74
CA ASP A 86 -18.83 4.81 -6.00
C ASP A 86 -18.62 3.65 -7.00
N SER A 87 -17.46 3.56 -7.65
CA SER A 87 -17.14 2.54 -8.64
C SER A 87 -15.62 2.33 -8.72
N PHE A 88 -15.18 1.08 -8.97
CA PHE A 88 -13.76 0.76 -9.12
C PHE A 88 -13.16 1.39 -10.38
N ILE A 89 -13.87 1.33 -11.50
CA ILE A 89 -13.40 1.83 -12.81
C ILE A 89 -13.30 3.36 -12.89
N ASP A 90 -13.97 4.09 -11.99
CA ASP A 90 -13.89 5.55 -11.91
C ASP A 90 -12.69 6.04 -11.07
N GLY A 91 -11.89 5.10 -10.57
CA GLY A 91 -10.64 5.39 -9.85
C GLY A 91 -9.57 6.00 -10.75
N VAL A 92 -8.49 6.47 -10.15
CA VAL A 92 -7.30 6.88 -10.90
C VAL A 92 -6.60 5.63 -11.43
N ASP A 93 -6.37 5.58 -12.74
CA ASP A 93 -5.89 4.38 -13.47
C ASP A 93 -4.37 4.19 -13.30
N VAL A 94 -3.95 3.85 -12.09
CA VAL A 94 -2.56 3.63 -11.67
C VAL A 94 -2.51 2.71 -10.44
N ASP A 95 -1.31 2.25 -10.08
CA ASP A 95 -1.06 1.47 -8.85
C ASP A 95 -0.42 2.28 -7.72
N ALA A 96 -0.09 3.55 -7.95
CA ALA A 96 0.46 4.42 -6.93
C ALA A 96 -0.08 5.86 -7.02
N LEU A 97 -0.21 6.50 -5.87
CA LEU A 97 -0.69 7.89 -5.74
C LEU A 97 0.23 8.68 -4.83
N TYR A 98 0.39 9.98 -5.10
CA TYR A 98 0.99 10.93 -4.17
C TYR A 98 0.30 12.28 -4.22
N THR A 99 0.43 13.09 -3.14
CA THR A 99 -0.20 14.41 -3.05
C THR A 99 0.54 15.33 -2.07
N PHE A 100 0.34 16.62 -2.25
CA PHE A 100 0.67 17.68 -1.29
C PHE A 100 -0.59 18.23 -0.59
N GLU A 101 -1.77 17.74 -1.00
CA GLU A 101 -3.05 18.24 -0.51
C GLU A 101 -3.36 17.67 0.88
N LYS A 102 -3.69 18.56 1.82
CA LYS A 102 -4.11 18.19 3.17
C LYS A 102 -5.55 17.64 3.17
N ASN A 103 -5.79 16.70 4.06
CA ASN A 103 -7.11 16.07 4.23
C ASN A 103 -7.64 15.42 2.94
N VAL A 104 -6.74 14.86 2.11
CA VAL A 104 -7.06 14.05 0.93
C VAL A 104 -6.52 12.65 1.12
N PRO A 105 -7.35 11.68 1.57
CA PRO A 105 -6.93 10.30 1.71
C PRO A 105 -6.66 9.65 0.35
N LEU A 106 -5.45 9.12 0.15
CA LEU A 106 -5.04 8.31 -0.99
C LEU A 106 -5.23 6.84 -0.66
N CYS A 107 -6.02 6.11 -1.45
CA CYS A 107 -6.48 4.77 -1.13
C CYS A 107 -6.10 3.75 -2.19
N ILE A 108 -5.54 2.61 -1.74
CA ILE A 108 -5.29 1.40 -2.54
C ILE A 108 -6.00 0.21 -1.90
N PHE A 109 -6.21 -0.86 -2.67
CA PHE A 109 -6.82 -2.10 -2.20
C PHE A 109 -5.84 -3.26 -2.28
N HIS A 110 -5.87 -4.15 -1.29
CA HIS A 110 -5.03 -5.33 -1.32
C HIS A 110 -5.62 -6.48 -0.50
N ALA A 111 -5.18 -7.66 -0.81
CA ALA A 111 -5.20 -8.87 -0.01
C ALA A 111 -3.96 -9.62 -0.49
N ASP A 112 -2.89 -9.61 0.33
CA ASP A 112 -1.55 -10.16 0.09
C ASP A 112 -0.52 -9.25 -0.60
N CYS A 113 -0.93 -8.34 -1.51
CA CYS A 113 -0.02 -7.37 -2.11
C CYS A 113 0.56 -6.40 -1.07
N VAL A 114 1.75 -5.86 -1.33
CA VAL A 114 2.47 -4.99 -0.40
C VAL A 114 1.99 -3.53 -0.53
N PRO A 115 1.38 -2.94 0.52
CA PRO A 115 1.14 -1.50 0.57
C PRO A 115 2.40 -0.80 1.07
N ILE A 116 2.91 0.17 0.31
CA ILE A 116 4.09 0.96 0.66
C ILE A 116 3.65 2.41 0.85
N PHE A 117 3.71 2.88 2.08
CA PHE A 117 3.46 4.29 2.42
C PHE A 117 4.76 5.07 2.39
N PHE A 118 4.71 6.33 1.93
CA PHE A 118 5.87 7.20 1.98
C PHE A 118 5.51 8.65 2.29
N ILE A 119 6.47 9.39 2.85
CA ILE A 119 6.34 10.81 3.20
C ILE A 119 7.66 11.54 3.00
N ASP A 120 7.61 12.78 2.51
CA ASP A 120 8.63 13.81 2.70
C ASP A 120 8.04 14.91 3.60
N GLU A 121 8.45 14.93 4.88
CA GLU A 121 7.95 15.92 5.86
C GLU A 121 8.39 17.35 5.53
N THR A 122 9.44 17.53 4.75
CA THR A 122 9.99 18.86 4.41
C THR A 122 9.21 19.53 3.29
N LYS A 123 8.54 18.72 2.47
CA LYS A 123 7.71 19.18 1.35
C LYS A 123 6.20 19.02 1.60
N ASP A 124 5.81 18.48 2.77
CA ASP A 124 4.42 18.07 3.04
C ASP A 124 3.86 17.19 1.91
N LEU A 125 4.64 16.19 1.49
CA LEU A 125 4.27 15.23 0.45
C LEU A 125 4.04 13.86 1.07
N VAL A 126 2.91 13.23 0.74
CA VAL A 126 2.60 11.84 1.11
C VAL A 126 2.23 11.02 -0.12
N GLY A 127 2.46 9.73 -0.06
CA GLY A 127 2.02 8.82 -1.12
C GLY A 127 1.90 7.37 -0.66
N ILE A 128 1.30 6.57 -1.54
CA ILE A 128 1.06 5.16 -1.32
C ILE A 128 1.22 4.38 -2.62
N ILE A 129 1.81 3.19 -2.54
CA ILE A 129 2.06 2.30 -3.68
C ILE A 129 1.43 0.94 -3.40
N HIS A 130 0.69 0.41 -4.37
CA HIS A 130 0.24 -0.97 -4.42
C HIS A 130 1.28 -1.81 -5.15
N ALA A 131 2.07 -2.61 -4.42
CA ALA A 131 3.08 -3.49 -4.99
C ALA A 131 2.64 -4.96 -4.91
N GLY A 132 1.83 -5.40 -5.87
CA GLY A 132 1.51 -6.80 -6.08
C GLY A 132 2.68 -7.54 -6.73
N TYR A 133 2.63 -8.89 -6.81
CA TYR A 133 3.68 -9.71 -7.42
C TYR A 133 4.12 -9.18 -8.80
N LYS A 134 3.18 -9.00 -9.73
CA LYS A 134 3.46 -8.48 -11.08
C LYS A 134 4.05 -7.07 -11.06
N GLY A 135 3.47 -6.16 -10.26
CA GLY A 135 3.97 -4.79 -10.11
C GLY A 135 5.39 -4.76 -9.54
N THR A 136 5.71 -5.65 -8.60
CA THR A 136 7.06 -5.80 -8.05
C THR A 136 8.05 -6.27 -9.13
N LEU A 137 7.70 -7.28 -9.94
CA LEU A 137 8.56 -7.75 -11.02
C LEU A 137 8.90 -6.70 -12.08
N ILE A 138 8.03 -5.71 -12.27
CA ILE A 138 8.26 -4.55 -13.15
C ILE A 138 8.76 -3.29 -12.43
N HIS A 139 9.19 -3.44 -11.16
CA HIS A 139 9.83 -2.40 -10.35
C HIS A 139 8.93 -1.21 -9.99
N VAL A 140 7.66 -1.45 -9.62
CA VAL A 140 6.71 -0.38 -9.30
C VAL A 140 7.22 0.56 -8.20
N ALA A 141 7.85 0.03 -7.14
CA ALA A 141 8.38 0.85 -6.06
C ALA A 141 9.53 1.75 -6.52
N TYR A 142 10.49 1.20 -7.28
CA TYR A 142 11.61 1.95 -7.85
C TYR A 142 11.12 3.06 -8.78
N LYS A 143 10.27 2.72 -9.76
CA LYS A 143 9.78 3.65 -10.79
C LYS A 143 8.91 4.76 -10.20
N SER A 144 8.02 4.41 -9.27
CA SER A 144 7.17 5.38 -8.58
C SER A 144 7.99 6.41 -7.80
N ILE A 145 8.93 5.97 -6.97
CA ILE A 145 9.75 6.89 -6.17
C ILE A 145 10.72 7.69 -7.03
N LYS A 146 11.34 7.05 -8.04
CA LYS A 146 12.18 7.76 -9.01
C LYS A 146 11.42 8.92 -9.67
N LYS A 147 10.19 8.65 -10.15
CA LYS A 147 9.34 9.67 -10.76
C LYS A 147 9.00 10.81 -9.79
N VAL A 148 8.64 10.51 -8.54
CA VAL A 148 8.37 11.54 -7.51
C VAL A 148 9.63 12.40 -7.24
N VAL A 149 10.81 11.77 -7.18
CA VAL A 149 12.09 12.48 -7.00
C VAL A 149 12.38 13.41 -8.17
N GLU A 150 12.21 12.94 -9.40
CA GLU A 150 12.47 13.69 -10.63
C GLU A 150 11.45 14.83 -10.85
N ASP A 151 10.16 14.55 -10.69
CA ASP A 151 9.09 15.52 -10.97
C ASP A 151 8.99 16.61 -9.90
N GLU A 152 9.22 16.26 -8.63
CA GLU A 152 8.95 17.14 -7.49
C GLU A 152 10.22 17.67 -6.80
N GLY A 153 11.39 17.22 -7.25
CA GLY A 153 12.69 17.62 -6.64
C GLY A 153 12.78 17.20 -5.18
N VAL A 154 12.22 16.04 -4.83
CA VAL A 154 12.32 15.43 -3.49
C VAL A 154 13.74 14.94 -3.26
N LYS A 155 14.27 15.13 -2.06
CA LYS A 155 15.57 14.55 -1.68
C LYS A 155 15.36 13.16 -1.09
N ILE A 156 16.10 12.18 -1.57
CA ILE A 156 16.02 10.78 -1.12
C ILE A 156 16.23 10.67 0.39
N ASP A 157 17.15 11.43 0.96
CA ASP A 157 17.42 11.45 2.42
C ASP A 157 16.24 11.97 3.28
N ASN A 158 15.26 12.68 2.68
CA ASN A 158 14.09 13.18 3.39
C ASN A 158 12.91 12.20 3.37
N LEU A 159 12.95 11.19 2.49
CA LEU A 159 11.87 10.21 2.37
C LEU A 159 11.89 9.23 3.53
N LYS A 160 10.71 8.93 4.06
CA LYS A 160 10.48 7.85 5.02
C LYS A 160 9.43 6.92 4.46
N PHE A 161 9.59 5.63 4.73
CA PHE A 161 8.72 4.56 4.22
C PHE A 161 8.18 3.70 5.34
N PHE A 162 6.97 3.20 5.14
CA PHE A 162 6.38 2.17 5.98
C PHE A 162 5.77 1.08 5.10
N ILE A 163 6.21 -0.17 5.29
CA ILE A 163 5.65 -1.35 4.62
C ILE A 163 4.52 -1.88 5.49
N GLY A 164 3.29 -1.79 4.99
CA GLY A 164 2.09 -2.28 5.68
C GLY A 164 1.95 -3.81 5.65
N PRO A 165 0.79 -4.35 6.06
CA PRO A 165 0.53 -5.79 6.05
C PRO A 165 0.56 -6.36 4.63
N TYR A 166 1.20 -7.52 4.45
CA TYR A 166 1.27 -8.24 3.18
C TYR A 166 1.43 -9.74 3.45
N ARG A 167 1.31 -10.57 2.41
CA ARG A 167 1.58 -12.01 2.54
C ARG A 167 3.07 -12.24 2.73
N MET A 168 3.46 -12.58 3.95
CA MET A 168 4.85 -12.73 4.34
C MET A 168 5.49 -14.01 3.75
N PRO A 169 6.83 -14.11 3.69
CA PRO A 169 7.53 -15.18 2.98
C PRO A 169 7.14 -16.59 3.44
N GLN A 170 6.92 -16.83 4.74
CA GLN A 170 6.50 -18.14 5.26
C GLN A 170 5.17 -18.62 4.68
N SER A 171 4.32 -17.69 4.21
CA SER A 171 3.03 -17.95 3.59
C SER A 171 3.05 -17.82 2.07
N PHE A 172 4.15 -17.34 1.48
CA PHE A 172 4.26 -17.09 0.04
C PHE A 172 5.20 -18.09 -0.63
N LYS A 173 4.65 -19.27 -0.94
CA LYS A 173 5.39 -20.33 -1.66
C LYS A 173 5.36 -20.08 -3.15
N ILE A 174 6.51 -20.32 -3.81
CA ILE A 174 6.73 -20.15 -5.24
C ILE A 174 7.19 -21.46 -5.89
N ASP A 175 6.84 -21.62 -7.15
CA ASP A 175 7.33 -22.69 -8.01
C ASP A 175 8.61 -22.28 -8.76
N GLU A 176 9.23 -23.22 -9.50
CA GLU A 176 10.47 -22.98 -10.26
C GLU A 176 10.32 -21.94 -11.38
N ASN A 177 9.12 -21.75 -11.94
CA ASN A 177 8.89 -20.74 -12.98
C ASN A 177 8.85 -19.35 -12.35
N SER A 178 8.07 -19.18 -11.27
CA SER A 178 8.04 -17.93 -10.49
C SER A 178 9.43 -17.58 -9.97
N LYS A 179 10.20 -18.58 -9.52
CA LYS A 179 11.57 -18.37 -9.06
C LYS A 179 12.48 -17.78 -10.15
N LYS A 180 12.37 -18.28 -11.37
CA LYS A 180 13.12 -17.73 -12.52
C LYS A 180 12.74 -16.28 -12.82
N GLU A 181 11.42 -15.97 -12.87
CA GLU A 181 10.94 -14.60 -13.09
C GLU A 181 11.47 -13.63 -12.03
N ILE A 182 11.47 -14.05 -10.75
CA ILE A 182 11.96 -13.23 -9.64
C ILE A 182 13.47 -12.98 -9.75
N ILE A 183 14.25 -14.01 -10.12
CA ILE A 183 15.69 -13.88 -10.33
C ILE A 183 15.99 -12.96 -11.53
N GLU A 184 15.29 -13.13 -12.65
CA GLU A 184 15.42 -12.27 -13.84
C GLU A 184 15.09 -10.81 -13.54
N ALA A 185 14.13 -10.55 -12.63
CA ALA A 185 13.86 -9.21 -12.12
C ALA A 185 14.90 -8.69 -11.12
N GLY A 186 15.89 -9.52 -10.76
CA GLY A 186 17.00 -9.12 -9.87
C GLY A 186 16.66 -9.13 -8.39
N TYR A 187 15.78 -10.03 -7.95
CA TYR A 187 15.35 -10.18 -6.55
C TYR A 187 15.75 -11.54 -5.95
N GLU A 188 16.88 -12.11 -6.37
CA GLU A 188 17.37 -13.38 -5.83
C GLU A 188 17.50 -13.36 -4.30
N ASP A 189 17.95 -12.24 -3.72
CA ASP A 189 18.08 -12.06 -2.27
C ASP A 189 16.74 -12.07 -1.50
N ALA A 190 15.61 -11.95 -2.21
CA ALA A 190 14.27 -12.04 -1.65
C ALA A 190 13.72 -13.49 -1.65
N ILE A 191 14.51 -14.47 -2.12
CA ILE A 191 14.13 -15.89 -2.17
C ILE A 191 14.87 -16.64 -1.07
N LYS A 192 14.14 -17.49 -0.32
CA LYS A 192 14.72 -18.44 0.62
C LYS A 192 14.07 -19.81 0.44
N GLY A 193 14.77 -20.72 -0.24
CA GLY A 193 14.20 -22.03 -0.61
C GLY A 193 13.07 -21.87 -1.63
N ASP A 194 11.85 -22.20 -1.22
CA ASP A 194 10.60 -22.00 -1.99
C ASP A 194 9.76 -20.80 -1.49
N GLU A 195 10.32 -19.99 -0.60
CA GLU A 195 9.65 -18.79 -0.05
C GLU A 195 10.10 -17.55 -0.77
N PHE A 196 9.15 -16.63 -1.06
CA PHE A 196 9.41 -15.32 -1.63
C PHE A 196 8.97 -14.21 -0.69
N ASP A 197 9.87 -13.28 -0.39
CA ASP A 197 9.58 -12.06 0.37
C ASP A 197 9.33 -10.89 -0.58
N ASN A 198 8.05 -10.69 -0.96
CA ASN A 198 7.64 -9.58 -1.81
C ASN A 198 7.90 -8.22 -1.17
N GLY A 199 7.82 -8.12 0.16
CA GLY A 199 8.19 -6.91 0.89
C GLY A 199 9.68 -6.59 0.76
N LEU A 200 10.57 -7.60 0.92
CA LEU A 200 12.02 -7.44 0.74
C LEU A 200 12.38 -7.07 -0.70
N ALA A 201 11.71 -7.65 -1.71
CA ALA A 201 11.93 -7.28 -3.12
C ALA A 201 11.69 -5.78 -3.36
N ASN A 202 10.61 -5.22 -2.80
CA ASN A 202 10.35 -3.78 -2.87
C ASN A 202 11.36 -2.95 -2.07
N VAL A 203 11.87 -3.45 -0.95
CA VAL A 203 12.97 -2.80 -0.22
C VAL A 203 14.26 -2.78 -1.04
N ILE A 204 14.56 -3.83 -1.79
CA ILE A 204 15.70 -3.86 -2.72
C ILE A 204 15.55 -2.74 -3.76
N ASP A 205 14.36 -2.54 -4.30
CA ASP A 205 14.07 -1.43 -5.22
C ASP A 205 14.30 -0.05 -4.60
N LEU A 206 13.82 0.17 -3.38
CA LEU A 206 14.05 1.42 -2.66
C LEU A 206 15.56 1.65 -2.41
N LYS A 207 16.29 0.60 -2.06
CA LYS A 207 17.76 0.68 -1.86
C LYS A 207 18.53 0.99 -3.14
N ARG A 208 18.07 0.53 -4.32
CA ARG A 208 18.65 0.90 -5.62
C ARG A 208 18.58 2.41 -5.90
N LEU A 209 17.62 3.12 -5.25
CA LEU A 209 17.54 4.59 -5.29
C LEU A 209 18.40 5.28 -4.24
N GLY A 210 19.06 4.54 -3.34
CA GLY A 210 19.88 5.08 -2.25
C GLY A 210 19.13 5.26 -0.92
N ILE A 211 17.88 4.77 -0.81
CA ILE A 211 17.12 4.75 0.46
C ILE A 211 17.84 3.85 1.47
N LYS A 212 18.03 4.36 2.70
CA LYS A 212 18.73 3.68 3.79
C LYS A 212 17.77 2.84 4.65
N ASN A 213 18.32 1.87 5.39
CA ASN A 213 17.51 0.98 6.24
C ASN A 213 16.73 1.73 7.34
N ASP A 214 17.28 2.80 7.88
CA ASP A 214 16.65 3.63 8.94
C ASP A 214 15.48 4.48 8.43
N GLN A 215 15.32 4.61 7.12
CA GLN A 215 14.19 5.27 6.47
C GLN A 215 12.99 4.31 6.24
N ILE A 216 13.14 3.00 6.48
CA ILE A 216 12.14 1.98 6.17
C ILE A 216 11.69 1.26 7.45
N SER A 217 10.38 1.26 7.69
CA SER A 217 9.75 0.56 8.80
C SER A 217 8.70 -0.44 8.29
N PHE A 218 8.31 -1.42 9.12
CA PHE A 218 7.45 -2.54 8.74
C PHE A 218 6.35 -2.78 9.77
N ALA A 219 5.16 -3.16 9.31
CA ALA A 219 4.08 -3.67 10.15
C ALA A 219 4.40 -5.07 10.72
N ASN A 220 5.11 -5.90 9.96
CA ASN A 220 5.36 -7.31 10.26
C ASN A 220 4.07 -8.10 10.53
N LEU A 221 3.02 -7.83 9.76
CA LEU A 221 1.73 -8.51 9.80
C LEU A 221 1.54 -9.31 8.52
N ASP A 222 1.25 -10.60 8.66
CA ASP A 222 1.00 -11.52 7.55
C ASP A 222 -0.49 -11.60 7.24
N THR A 223 -0.88 -11.14 6.05
CA THR A 223 -2.29 -11.15 5.62
C THR A 223 -2.87 -12.56 5.52
N PHE A 224 -2.04 -13.58 5.29
CA PHE A 224 -2.49 -14.96 5.16
C PHE A 224 -2.80 -15.63 6.50
N SER A 225 -2.01 -15.37 7.53
CA SER A 225 -2.14 -16.04 8.84
C SER A 225 -2.87 -15.21 9.90
N ASP A 226 -3.06 -13.91 9.69
CA ASP A 226 -3.76 -13.03 10.63
C ASP A 226 -5.24 -12.92 10.25
N GLU A 227 -6.13 -13.48 11.07
CA GLU A 227 -7.59 -13.50 10.84
C GLU A 227 -8.25 -12.12 10.76
N ARG A 228 -7.55 -11.08 11.24
CA ARG A 228 -8.00 -9.69 11.14
C ARG A 228 -7.78 -9.08 9.75
N LEU A 229 -7.12 -9.81 8.83
CA LEU A 229 -6.74 -9.34 7.51
C LEU A 229 -7.33 -10.24 6.42
N TYR A 230 -7.65 -9.66 5.27
CA TYR A 230 -8.04 -10.44 4.08
C TYR A 230 -6.81 -10.97 3.35
N SER A 231 -6.90 -12.23 2.90
CA SER A 231 -5.95 -12.83 1.96
C SER A 231 -6.71 -13.37 0.74
N ALA A 232 -6.17 -13.16 -0.46
CA ALA A 232 -6.72 -13.69 -1.70
C ALA A 232 -6.58 -15.23 -1.81
N TYR A 233 -5.71 -15.81 -0.98
CA TYR A 233 -5.46 -17.26 -0.91
C TYR A 233 -6.26 -17.98 0.17
N GLN A 234 -6.98 -17.24 1.00
CA GLN A 234 -7.97 -17.80 1.92
C GLN A 234 -9.34 -17.89 1.22
N LYS A 235 -10.08 -18.97 1.52
CA LYS A 235 -11.42 -19.19 0.92
C LYS A 235 -12.47 -18.26 1.54
N THR A 236 -12.34 -17.93 2.81
CA THR A 236 -13.26 -17.08 3.58
C THR A 236 -12.52 -16.42 4.74
N PRO A 237 -12.87 -15.17 5.12
CA PRO A 237 -13.80 -14.30 4.40
C PRO A 237 -13.22 -13.77 3.09
N VAL A 238 -14.09 -13.46 2.10
CA VAL A 238 -13.70 -12.87 0.82
C VAL A 238 -13.80 -11.35 0.92
N GLY A 239 -12.74 -10.65 0.53
CA GLY A 239 -12.70 -9.19 0.56
C GLY A 239 -11.35 -8.61 0.19
N ARG A 240 -11.28 -7.28 0.25
CA ARG A 240 -10.02 -6.53 0.15
C ARG A 240 -9.92 -5.56 1.30
N LEU A 241 -8.72 -5.49 1.85
CA LEU A 241 -8.29 -4.41 2.74
C LEU A 241 -8.16 -3.13 1.94
N MET A 242 -8.35 -2.01 2.60
CA MET A 242 -7.94 -0.71 2.08
C MET A 242 -6.78 -0.20 2.92
N SER A 243 -5.69 0.13 2.25
CA SER A 243 -4.62 0.93 2.84
C SER A 243 -4.77 2.37 2.38
N LEU A 244 -4.64 3.32 3.29
CA LEU A 244 -4.69 4.74 2.97
C LEU A 244 -3.63 5.54 3.71
N ILE A 245 -3.22 6.66 3.08
CA ILE A 245 -2.43 7.71 3.72
C ILE A 245 -3.10 9.07 3.50
N VAL A 246 -3.10 9.90 4.54
CA VAL A 246 -3.61 11.26 4.48
C VAL A 246 -2.69 12.23 5.21
N LEU A 247 -2.36 13.36 4.56
CA LEU A 247 -1.63 14.47 5.14
C LEU A 247 -2.58 15.31 6.03
N LYS A 248 -2.14 15.64 7.26
CA LYS A 248 -2.91 16.40 8.25
C LYS A 248 -2.79 17.91 8.04
#